data_776ec5cbfd46c58792f45fa38c2d34a0
#
_entry.id   776ec5cbfd46c58792f45fa38c2d34a0
#
_cell.length_a   1.000
_cell.length_b   1.000
_cell.length_c   1.000
_cell.angle_alpha   90.00
_cell.angle_beta   90.00
_cell.angle_gamma   90.00
#
_symmetry.space_group_name_H-M   'P 1'
#
loop_
_entity.id
_entity.type
_entity.pdbx_description
1 polymer ?
#
loop_
_entity_poly.entity_id
_entity_poly.type
_entity_poly.pdbx_seq_one_letter_code
_entity_poly.pdbx_strand_id
1 'polypeptide(L)'
;MSVLEIVKLRSIKLRNGVLIQGLPGIGLVGKIAVDYIVSELKLKKVAEGYSEALLLPIGNAGVLIDDEGILRLPHYSFYIYEGDERDILFLTGDVQPVSWLQHKVAEEVLDFFKSVGGVEVVAVCGTTSREEKRAVYYAAGDGDVAKWLDQMGFKRSAGGTITGACGLVPAIAARKGFKAYVLMGTALSPEPDPEGGKLVVEALSKIFRFKVDLSNLDGIIEELKRRQKEVERIRESLEMRKEERRPGYYV
;
A
#
# COMPACT_ATOMS: atom_id res chain seq x y z
N MET A 1 -23.82 4.67 -14.52
CA MET A 1 -23.95 5.10 -13.11
C MET A 1 -22.57 5.15 -12.48
N SER A 2 -22.27 6.16 -11.66
CA SER A 2 -21.04 6.21 -10.84
C SER A 2 -21.15 5.13 -9.76
N VAL A 3 -20.03 4.47 -9.49
CA VAL A 3 -19.91 3.46 -8.42
C VAL A 3 -19.06 3.96 -7.25
N LEU A 4 -18.37 5.11 -7.41
CA LEU A 4 -17.57 5.75 -6.37
C LEU A 4 -18.06 7.19 -6.17
N GLU A 5 -18.60 7.47 -5.01
CA GLU A 5 -18.92 8.82 -4.58
C GLU A 5 -17.70 9.46 -3.90
N ILE A 6 -17.21 10.59 -4.42
CA ILE A 6 -16.10 11.32 -3.81
C ILE A 6 -16.62 12.58 -3.14
N VAL A 7 -16.54 12.59 -1.81
CA VAL A 7 -16.91 13.72 -0.95
C VAL A 7 -15.67 14.57 -0.71
N LYS A 8 -15.65 15.77 -1.30
CA LYS A 8 -14.57 16.74 -1.09
C LYS A 8 -14.76 17.45 0.25
N LEU A 9 -13.79 17.31 1.14
CA LEU A 9 -13.77 18.02 2.43
C LEU A 9 -13.18 19.42 2.30
N ARG A 10 -12.40 19.65 1.22
CA ARG A 10 -11.74 20.91 0.90
C ARG A 10 -11.62 21.09 -0.62
N SER A 11 -11.37 22.33 -1.06
CA SER A 11 -10.99 22.56 -2.45
C SER A 11 -9.62 21.93 -2.73
N ILE A 12 -9.51 21.23 -3.85
CA ILE A 12 -8.29 20.51 -4.26
C ILE A 12 -7.92 21.01 -5.65
N LYS A 13 -6.68 21.51 -5.79
CA LYS A 13 -6.06 21.84 -7.07
C LYS A 13 -4.57 21.54 -6.96
N LEU A 14 -4.09 20.56 -7.72
CA LEU A 14 -2.72 20.06 -7.65
C LEU A 14 -1.84 20.74 -8.70
N ARG A 15 -0.61 21.05 -8.31
CA ARG A 15 0.45 21.50 -9.21
C ARG A 15 1.27 20.27 -9.62
N ASN A 16 1.29 19.94 -10.91
CA ASN A 16 1.98 18.74 -11.42
C ASN A 16 1.65 17.50 -10.57
N GLY A 17 0.35 17.29 -10.32
CA GLY A 17 -0.16 16.37 -9.29
C GLY A 17 0.30 14.93 -9.47
N VAL A 18 0.70 14.30 -8.37
CA VAL A 18 1.03 12.87 -8.27
C VAL A 18 -0.01 12.19 -7.41
N LEU A 19 -0.57 11.07 -7.87
CA LEU A 19 -1.34 10.15 -7.02
C LEU A 19 -0.42 9.05 -6.52
N ILE A 20 -0.31 8.88 -5.21
CA ILE A 20 0.34 7.72 -4.60
C ILE A 20 -0.73 6.90 -3.88
N GLN A 21 -0.98 5.69 -4.39
CA GLN A 21 -2.00 4.78 -3.87
C GLN A 21 -1.36 3.63 -3.10
N GLY A 22 -1.77 3.44 -1.83
CA GLY A 22 -1.43 2.28 -1.01
C GLY A 22 -2.67 1.69 -0.34
N LEU A 23 -3.20 0.60 -0.91
CA LEU A 23 -4.36 -0.11 -0.41
C LEU A 23 -3.97 -1.45 0.22
N PRO A 24 -4.84 -2.10 1.03
CA PRO A 24 -4.57 -3.42 1.59
C PRO A 24 -4.19 -4.43 0.51
N GLY A 25 -3.14 -5.22 0.74
CA GLY A 25 -2.61 -6.23 -0.17
C GLY A 25 -1.58 -7.09 0.56
N ILE A 26 -0.69 -7.76 -0.18
CA ILE A 26 0.34 -8.66 0.36
C ILE A 26 1.17 -7.92 1.42
N GLY A 27 1.23 -8.48 2.64
CA GLY A 27 1.95 -7.92 3.77
C GLY A 27 1.47 -6.53 4.20
N LEU A 28 0.32 -6.05 3.71
CA LEU A 28 -0.15 -4.67 3.88
C LEU A 28 0.91 -3.60 3.51
N VAL A 29 1.96 -3.97 2.77
CA VAL A 29 3.15 -3.15 2.49
C VAL A 29 2.79 -1.76 1.97
N GLY A 30 1.92 -1.68 0.95
CA GLY A 30 1.51 -0.40 0.36
C GLY A 30 0.69 0.46 1.33
N LYS A 31 -0.23 -0.17 2.06
CA LYS A 31 -1.05 0.50 3.07
C LYS A 31 -0.18 1.03 4.21
N ILE A 32 0.69 0.21 4.78
CA ILE A 32 1.63 0.61 5.84
C ILE A 32 2.48 1.80 5.38
N ALA A 33 3.03 1.76 4.16
CA ALA A 33 3.85 2.84 3.64
C ALA A 33 3.09 4.16 3.52
N VAL A 34 1.89 4.13 2.94
CA VAL A 34 1.08 5.35 2.76
C VAL A 34 0.54 5.87 4.09
N ASP A 35 -0.01 5.01 4.93
CA ASP A 35 -0.55 5.40 6.24
C ASP A 35 0.56 5.98 7.12
N TYR A 36 1.77 5.40 7.10
CA TYR A 36 2.92 5.92 7.82
C TYR A 36 3.33 7.32 7.35
N ILE A 37 3.46 7.54 6.03
CA ILE A 37 3.78 8.86 5.47
C ILE A 37 2.71 9.88 5.87
N VAL A 38 1.44 9.53 5.73
CA VAL A 38 0.30 10.38 6.08
C VAL A 38 0.34 10.80 7.56
N SER A 39 0.60 9.85 8.44
CA SER A 39 0.67 10.07 9.89
C SER A 39 1.89 10.90 10.28
N GLU A 40 3.09 10.52 9.80
CA GLU A 40 4.35 11.16 10.17
C GLU A 40 4.44 12.61 9.68
N LEU A 41 3.98 12.87 8.46
CA LEU A 41 3.91 14.21 7.91
C LEU A 41 2.64 14.98 8.32
N LYS A 42 1.76 14.38 9.13
CA LYS A 42 0.50 14.96 9.61
C LYS A 42 -0.32 15.57 8.47
N LEU A 43 -0.45 14.80 7.38
CA LEU A 43 -1.11 15.29 6.18
C LEU A 43 -2.60 15.54 6.39
N LYS A 44 -3.12 16.54 5.69
CA LYS A 44 -4.53 16.91 5.80
C LYS A 44 -5.37 16.01 4.88
N LYS A 45 -6.43 15.41 5.44
CA LYS A 45 -7.45 14.73 4.64
C LYS A 45 -8.23 15.79 3.84
N VAL A 46 -8.40 15.55 2.55
CA VAL A 46 -9.01 16.50 1.62
C VAL A 46 -10.25 15.95 0.91
N ALA A 47 -10.38 14.63 0.82
CA ALA A 47 -11.58 13.97 0.30
C ALA A 47 -11.72 12.56 0.86
N GLU A 48 -12.93 12.02 0.74
CA GLU A 48 -13.28 10.64 1.04
C GLU A 48 -14.01 10.03 -0.15
N GLY A 49 -13.80 8.73 -0.38
CA GLY A 49 -14.46 7.99 -1.45
C GLY A 49 -15.28 6.83 -0.89
N TYR A 50 -16.57 6.82 -1.16
CA TYR A 50 -17.51 5.81 -0.70
C TYR A 50 -18.03 4.98 -1.88
N SER A 51 -18.16 3.67 -1.69
CA SER A 51 -18.65 2.78 -2.73
C SER A 51 -19.26 1.52 -2.13
N GLU A 52 -20.35 1.04 -2.75
CA GLU A 52 -20.87 -0.29 -2.48
C GLU A 52 -19.88 -1.42 -2.86
N ALA A 53 -18.86 -1.10 -3.65
CA ALA A 53 -17.78 -2.02 -3.99
C ALA A 53 -16.79 -2.23 -2.83
N LEU A 54 -16.79 -1.39 -1.79
CA LEU A 54 -15.89 -1.48 -0.64
C LEU A 54 -16.51 -2.35 0.45
N LEU A 55 -16.43 -3.66 0.26
CA LEU A 55 -16.94 -4.64 1.22
C LEU A 55 -15.84 -5.04 2.23
N LEU A 56 -16.28 -5.39 3.43
CA LEU A 56 -15.40 -5.98 4.46
C LEU A 56 -14.78 -7.31 3.97
N PRO A 57 -13.72 -7.81 4.61
CA PRO A 57 -13.12 -9.09 4.26
C PRO A 57 -14.17 -10.21 4.10
N ILE A 58 -13.91 -11.12 3.15
CA ILE A 58 -14.82 -12.22 2.75
C ILE A 58 -16.07 -11.73 2.00
N GLY A 59 -16.07 -10.46 1.52
CA GLY A 59 -17.15 -9.94 0.69
C GLY A 59 -18.44 -9.58 1.44
N ASN A 60 -18.35 -9.38 2.76
CA ASN A 60 -19.49 -8.98 3.57
C ASN A 60 -19.74 -7.46 3.50
N ALA A 61 -20.99 -7.08 3.28
CA ALA A 61 -21.44 -5.71 3.55
C ALA A 61 -21.45 -5.48 5.06
N GLY A 62 -20.92 -4.36 5.50
CA GLY A 62 -20.82 -4.05 6.92
C GLY A 62 -20.20 -2.69 7.18
N VAL A 63 -20.02 -2.39 8.46
CA VAL A 63 -19.44 -1.15 8.95
C VAL A 63 -18.23 -1.45 9.82
N LEU A 64 -17.34 -0.49 9.94
CA LEU A 64 -16.25 -0.47 10.89
C LEU A 64 -16.71 0.27 12.15
N ILE A 65 -16.10 -0.06 13.28
CA ILE A 65 -16.27 0.65 14.53
C ILE A 65 -14.90 1.19 14.88
N ASP A 66 -14.78 2.49 15.10
CA ASP A 66 -13.54 3.11 15.53
C ASP A 66 -13.29 2.95 17.04
N ASP A 67 -12.14 3.46 17.53
CA ASP A 67 -11.73 3.34 18.93
C ASP A 67 -12.67 4.10 19.91
N GLU A 68 -13.49 5.02 19.37
CA GLU A 68 -14.49 5.78 20.13
C GLU A 68 -15.88 5.11 20.08
N GLY A 69 -16.02 3.98 19.41
CA GLY A 69 -17.28 3.24 19.25
C GLY A 69 -18.21 3.81 18.18
N ILE A 70 -17.71 4.66 17.28
CA ILE A 70 -18.48 5.28 16.21
C ILE A 70 -18.52 4.40 14.97
N LEU A 71 -19.69 4.23 14.39
CA LEU A 71 -19.88 3.47 13.14
C LEU A 71 -19.37 4.28 11.94
N ARG A 72 -18.60 3.65 11.07
CA ARG A 72 -18.20 4.22 9.78
C ARG A 72 -18.24 3.19 8.65
N LEU A 73 -18.58 3.63 7.47
CA LEU A 73 -18.48 2.81 6.27
C LEU A 73 -17.00 2.62 5.85
N PRO A 74 -16.64 1.45 5.30
CA PRO A 74 -15.35 1.31 4.61
C PRO A 74 -15.25 2.36 3.50
N HIS A 75 -14.12 3.08 3.43
CA HIS A 75 -13.96 4.17 2.49
C HIS A 75 -12.51 4.35 2.04
N TYR A 76 -12.32 5.13 1.00
CA TYR A 76 -11.05 5.68 0.59
C TYR A 76 -10.82 7.04 1.24
N SER A 77 -9.60 7.29 1.69
CA SER A 77 -9.18 8.58 2.21
C SER A 77 -8.10 9.20 1.32
N PHE A 78 -8.29 10.47 0.97
CA PHE A 78 -7.33 11.23 0.19
C PHE A 78 -6.68 12.29 1.06
N TYR A 79 -5.34 12.31 1.07
CA TYR A 79 -4.53 13.25 1.84
C TYR A 79 -3.62 14.02 0.90
N ILE A 80 -3.39 15.30 1.19
CA ILE A 80 -2.55 16.16 0.36
C ILE A 80 -1.22 16.46 1.04
N TYR A 81 -0.14 16.35 0.25
CA TYR A 81 1.17 16.90 0.53
C TYR A 81 1.47 18.00 -0.50
N GLU A 82 1.62 19.23 -0.03
CA GLU A 82 1.97 20.39 -0.85
C GLU A 82 3.50 20.52 -0.86
N GLY A 83 4.13 20.06 -1.96
CA GLY A 83 5.57 20.10 -2.12
C GLY A 83 6.05 21.34 -2.87
N ASP A 84 7.37 21.56 -2.96
CA ASP A 84 7.94 22.72 -3.63
C ASP A 84 7.71 22.70 -5.15
N GLU A 85 7.96 21.57 -5.81
CA GLU A 85 7.86 21.43 -7.27
C GLU A 85 6.53 20.82 -7.73
N ARG A 86 5.92 19.97 -6.89
CA ARG A 86 4.71 19.24 -7.21
C ARG A 86 3.94 18.84 -5.95
N ASP A 87 2.64 18.71 -6.10
CA ASP A 87 1.77 18.29 -5.03
C ASP A 87 1.48 16.77 -5.15
N ILE A 88 1.37 16.09 -4.00
CA ILE A 88 1.10 14.66 -3.94
C ILE A 88 -0.24 14.43 -3.26
N LEU A 89 -1.10 13.66 -3.93
CA LEU A 89 -2.34 13.15 -3.36
C LEU A 89 -2.13 11.71 -2.95
N PHE A 90 -2.09 11.45 -1.65
CA PHE A 90 -2.01 10.11 -1.10
C PHE A 90 -3.40 9.50 -1.00
N LEU A 91 -3.57 8.29 -1.53
CA LEU A 91 -4.79 7.50 -1.43
C LEU A 91 -4.51 6.25 -0.60
N THR A 92 -5.22 6.13 0.50
CA THR A 92 -5.30 4.91 1.30
C THR A 92 -6.77 4.50 1.50
N GLY A 93 -7.03 3.32 2.04
CA GLY A 93 -8.38 2.85 2.27
C GLY A 93 -8.43 1.64 3.19
N ASP A 94 -9.62 1.33 3.67
CA ASP A 94 -9.84 0.22 4.60
C ASP A 94 -9.77 -1.14 3.90
N VAL A 95 -10.24 -1.21 2.65
CA VAL A 95 -10.37 -2.43 1.85
C VAL A 95 -10.09 -2.16 0.38
N GLN A 96 -9.89 -3.22 -0.40
CA GLN A 96 -9.94 -3.13 -1.86
C GLN A 96 -11.38 -3.32 -2.36
N PRO A 97 -11.74 -2.73 -3.53
CA PRO A 97 -13.04 -2.98 -4.12
C PRO A 97 -13.21 -4.45 -4.51
N VAL A 98 -14.43 -4.93 -4.53
CA VAL A 98 -14.75 -6.25 -5.07
C VAL A 98 -14.28 -6.40 -6.51
N SER A 99 -13.80 -7.58 -6.88
CA SER A 99 -13.07 -7.81 -8.14
C SER A 99 -13.82 -7.37 -9.39
N TRP A 100 -15.13 -7.53 -9.45
CA TRP A 100 -15.95 -7.15 -10.62
C TRP A 100 -16.22 -5.64 -10.75
N LEU A 101 -15.93 -4.83 -9.71
CA LEU A 101 -16.05 -3.37 -9.72
C LEU A 101 -14.70 -2.65 -9.66
N GLN A 102 -13.59 -3.36 -9.46
CA GLN A 102 -12.24 -2.75 -9.32
C GLN A 102 -11.88 -1.87 -10.52
N HIS A 103 -12.20 -2.31 -11.74
CA HIS A 103 -11.89 -1.53 -12.95
C HIS A 103 -12.66 -0.21 -12.95
N LYS A 104 -13.95 -0.24 -12.60
CA LYS A 104 -14.80 0.95 -12.59
C LYS A 104 -14.39 1.93 -11.50
N VAL A 105 -14.12 1.44 -10.29
CA VAL A 105 -13.62 2.26 -9.19
C VAL A 105 -12.28 2.90 -9.55
N ALA A 106 -11.36 2.13 -10.18
CA ALA A 106 -10.08 2.67 -10.64
C ALA A 106 -10.24 3.80 -11.67
N GLU A 107 -11.15 3.64 -12.64
CA GLU A 107 -11.44 4.71 -13.61
C GLU A 107 -11.96 5.98 -12.92
N GLU A 108 -12.88 5.86 -11.98
CA GLU A 108 -13.47 6.99 -11.28
C GLU A 108 -12.48 7.71 -10.34
N VAL A 109 -11.58 6.96 -9.69
CA VAL A 109 -10.44 7.55 -8.96
C VAL A 109 -9.55 8.37 -9.90
N LEU A 110 -9.23 7.83 -11.08
CA LEU A 110 -8.37 8.50 -12.05
C LEU A 110 -9.06 9.72 -12.68
N ASP A 111 -10.35 9.66 -12.95
CA ASP A 111 -11.12 10.79 -13.48
C ASP A 111 -11.21 11.92 -12.44
N PHE A 112 -11.45 11.58 -11.17
CA PHE A 112 -11.33 12.55 -10.08
C PHE A 112 -9.93 13.16 -10.01
N PHE A 113 -8.88 12.33 -9.99
CA PHE A 113 -7.50 12.78 -9.92
C PHE A 113 -7.12 13.70 -11.08
N LYS A 114 -7.55 13.35 -12.30
CA LYS A 114 -7.36 14.21 -13.48
C LYS A 114 -8.06 15.57 -13.31
N SER A 115 -9.29 15.58 -12.77
CA SER A 115 -10.08 16.80 -12.60
C SER A 115 -9.46 17.80 -11.63
N VAL A 116 -8.57 17.34 -10.74
CA VAL A 116 -7.89 18.20 -9.76
C VAL A 116 -6.45 18.54 -10.14
N GLY A 117 -5.98 18.17 -11.35
CA GLY A 117 -4.65 18.53 -11.87
C GLY A 117 -3.60 17.43 -11.77
N GLY A 118 -4.05 16.18 -11.73
CA GLY A 118 -3.17 15.00 -11.70
C GLY A 118 -2.49 14.69 -13.03
N VAL A 119 -1.22 14.28 -13.00
CA VAL A 119 -0.40 13.94 -14.18
C VAL A 119 0.41 12.66 -14.04
N GLU A 120 0.66 12.18 -12.82
CA GLU A 120 1.47 11.00 -12.54
C GLU A 120 0.80 10.09 -11.52
N VAL A 121 0.83 8.78 -11.74
CA VAL A 121 0.15 7.78 -10.88
C VAL A 121 1.14 6.72 -10.44
N VAL A 122 1.25 6.54 -9.14
CA VAL A 122 2.10 5.53 -8.51
C VAL A 122 1.23 4.66 -7.61
N ALA A 123 1.22 3.36 -7.85
CA ALA A 123 0.69 2.43 -6.87
C ALA A 123 1.82 1.78 -6.09
N VAL A 124 1.60 1.57 -4.79
CA VAL A 124 2.55 0.87 -3.93
C VAL A 124 1.90 -0.36 -3.30
N CYS A 125 2.61 -1.47 -3.27
CA CYS A 125 2.12 -2.72 -2.68
C CYS A 125 3.25 -3.67 -2.27
N GLY A 126 2.88 -4.83 -1.74
CA GLY A 126 3.79 -5.91 -1.45
C GLY A 126 3.94 -6.89 -2.61
N THR A 127 5.12 -7.50 -2.71
CA THR A 127 5.38 -8.65 -3.56
C THR A 127 6.17 -9.70 -2.80
N THR A 128 5.93 -10.97 -3.12
CA THR A 128 6.79 -12.04 -2.63
C THR A 128 8.00 -12.19 -3.55
N SER A 129 9.18 -12.40 -2.99
CA SER A 129 10.40 -12.69 -3.75
C SER A 129 11.00 -14.00 -3.25
N ARG A 130 11.65 -14.74 -4.17
CA ARG A 130 12.48 -15.91 -3.82
C ARG A 130 13.89 -15.50 -3.38
N GLU A 131 14.26 -14.23 -3.56
CA GLU A 131 15.54 -13.71 -3.12
C GLU A 131 15.50 -13.50 -1.60
N GLU A 132 16.55 -13.90 -0.90
CA GLU A 132 16.69 -13.71 0.56
C GLU A 132 16.77 -12.22 0.92
N LYS A 133 17.30 -11.39 0.03
CA LYS A 133 17.45 -9.96 0.25
C LYS A 133 16.20 -9.19 -0.15
N ARG A 134 15.65 -8.47 0.80
CA ARG A 134 14.53 -7.54 0.54
C ARG A 134 14.92 -6.45 -0.44
N ALA A 135 13.99 -6.07 -1.32
CA ALA A 135 14.18 -5.03 -2.32
C ALA A 135 12.85 -4.36 -2.69
N VAL A 136 12.95 -3.23 -3.39
CA VAL A 136 11.81 -2.65 -4.09
C VAL A 136 11.93 -2.98 -5.57
N TYR A 137 10.91 -3.62 -6.09
CA TYR A 137 10.76 -3.88 -7.53
C TYR A 137 9.79 -2.89 -8.15
N TYR A 138 9.92 -2.64 -9.44
CA TYR A 138 8.98 -1.82 -10.17
C TYR A 138 8.39 -2.53 -11.39
N ALA A 139 7.21 -2.06 -11.80
CA ALA A 139 6.62 -2.27 -13.11
C ALA A 139 6.17 -0.91 -13.66
N ALA A 140 6.46 -0.60 -14.93
CA ALA A 140 6.21 0.70 -15.53
C ALA A 140 5.11 0.62 -16.60
N GLY A 141 4.39 1.72 -16.79
CA GLY A 141 3.35 1.85 -17.80
C GLY A 141 3.90 1.97 -19.24
N ASP A 142 5.16 2.39 -19.38
CA ASP A 142 5.84 2.50 -20.67
C ASP A 142 7.38 2.37 -20.53
N GLY A 143 8.06 2.32 -21.68
CA GLY A 143 9.51 2.11 -21.74
C GLY A 143 10.34 3.29 -21.23
N ASP A 144 9.86 4.51 -21.31
CA ASP A 144 10.61 5.69 -20.87
C ASP A 144 10.56 5.83 -19.35
N VAL A 145 9.40 5.55 -18.75
CA VAL A 145 9.26 5.43 -17.30
C VAL A 145 10.12 4.28 -16.77
N ALA A 146 10.19 3.14 -17.49
CA ALA A 146 11.05 2.03 -17.10
C ALA A 146 12.54 2.43 -17.10
N LYS A 147 13.03 3.07 -18.16
CA LYS A 147 14.42 3.56 -18.23
C LYS A 147 14.74 4.55 -17.11
N TRP A 148 13.81 5.44 -16.79
CA TRP A 148 13.98 6.41 -15.71
C TRP A 148 14.09 5.71 -14.35
N LEU A 149 13.27 4.70 -14.06
CA LEU A 149 13.35 3.93 -12.82
C LEU A 149 14.64 3.09 -12.74
N ASP A 150 15.12 2.53 -13.87
CA ASP A 150 16.43 1.85 -13.95
C ASP A 150 17.57 2.80 -13.56
N GLN A 151 17.57 4.03 -14.10
CA GLN A 151 18.58 5.05 -13.78
C GLN A 151 18.55 5.46 -12.30
N MET A 152 17.40 5.38 -11.65
CA MET A 152 17.27 5.59 -10.21
C MET A 152 17.73 4.38 -9.38
N GLY A 153 18.08 3.26 -10.02
CA GLY A 153 18.59 2.06 -9.37
C GLY A 153 17.52 1.15 -8.78
N PHE A 154 16.26 1.27 -9.21
CA PHE A 154 15.22 0.32 -8.82
C PHE A 154 15.31 -0.97 -9.63
N LYS A 155 14.93 -2.10 -9.01
CA LYS A 155 14.91 -3.40 -9.69
C LYS A 155 13.65 -3.56 -10.54
N ARG A 156 13.82 -3.92 -11.82
CA ARG A 156 12.70 -4.26 -12.70
C ARG A 156 12.09 -5.60 -12.28
N SER A 157 10.75 -5.67 -12.24
CA SER A 157 10.05 -6.94 -12.11
C SER A 157 10.25 -7.79 -13.36
N ALA A 158 10.60 -9.07 -13.18
CA ALA A 158 10.91 -9.98 -14.28
C ALA A 158 9.68 -10.59 -14.98
N GLY A 159 8.51 -9.99 -14.81
CA GLY A 159 7.25 -10.47 -15.36
C GLY A 159 6.31 -10.97 -14.26
N GLY A 160 5.17 -11.50 -14.68
CA GLY A 160 4.12 -11.99 -13.78
C GLY A 160 2.83 -11.18 -13.85
N THR A 161 2.01 -11.26 -12.81
CA THR A 161 0.74 -10.55 -12.72
C THR A 161 0.66 -9.78 -11.42
N ILE A 162 0.10 -8.57 -11.48
CA ILE A 162 -0.22 -7.76 -10.32
C ILE A 162 -1.74 -7.67 -10.23
N THR A 163 -2.34 -8.29 -9.24
CA THR A 163 -3.78 -8.31 -9.03
C THR A 163 -4.24 -7.12 -8.18
N GLY A 164 -5.53 -6.80 -8.27
CA GLY A 164 -6.14 -5.75 -7.49
C GLY A 164 -5.81 -4.33 -7.98
N ALA A 165 -6.17 -3.35 -7.18
CA ALA A 165 -6.02 -1.94 -7.52
C ALA A 165 -4.55 -1.53 -7.73
N CYS A 166 -3.60 -2.24 -7.11
CA CYS A 166 -2.16 -1.95 -7.27
C CYS A 166 -1.68 -2.09 -8.72
N GLY A 167 -2.12 -3.12 -9.43
CA GLY A 167 -1.80 -3.28 -10.85
C GLY A 167 -2.75 -2.51 -11.76
N LEU A 168 -4.02 -2.51 -11.40
CA LEU A 168 -5.09 -2.03 -12.28
C LEU A 168 -5.07 -0.51 -12.45
N VAL A 169 -4.92 0.24 -11.36
CA VAL A 169 -4.93 1.72 -11.40
C VAL A 169 -3.79 2.27 -12.26
N PRO A 170 -2.50 1.88 -12.09
CA PRO A 170 -1.43 2.37 -12.96
C PRO A 170 -1.56 1.89 -14.42
N ALA A 171 -2.06 0.69 -14.66
CA ALA A 171 -2.27 0.20 -16.03
C ALA A 171 -3.34 1.00 -16.77
N ILE A 172 -4.45 1.33 -16.12
CA ILE A 172 -5.50 2.19 -16.69
C ILE A 172 -4.96 3.63 -16.84
N ALA A 173 -4.21 4.13 -15.87
CA ALA A 173 -3.60 5.45 -15.91
C ALA A 173 -2.65 5.61 -17.12
N ALA A 174 -1.78 4.61 -17.38
CA ALA A 174 -0.91 4.60 -18.55
C ALA A 174 -1.71 4.67 -19.86
N ARG A 175 -2.79 3.88 -19.98
CA ARG A 175 -3.71 3.96 -21.15
C ARG A 175 -4.39 5.34 -21.29
N LYS A 176 -4.63 6.04 -20.19
CA LYS A 176 -5.21 7.40 -20.18
C LYS A 176 -4.14 8.50 -20.39
N GLY A 177 -2.87 8.13 -20.61
CA GLY A 177 -1.76 9.07 -20.89
C GLY A 177 -1.09 9.68 -19.66
N PHE A 178 -1.31 9.13 -18.47
CA PHE A 178 -0.55 9.51 -17.28
C PHE A 178 0.83 8.84 -17.30
N LYS A 179 1.83 9.50 -16.73
CA LYS A 179 3.04 8.81 -16.29
C LYS A 179 2.64 7.86 -15.16
N ALA A 180 2.85 6.54 -15.32
CA ALA A 180 2.32 5.56 -14.38
C ALA A 180 3.28 4.40 -14.12
N TYR A 181 3.37 3.96 -12.85
CA TYR A 181 4.18 2.82 -12.43
C TYR A 181 3.75 2.27 -11.09
N VAL A 182 4.26 1.08 -10.79
CA VAL A 182 4.09 0.38 -9.51
C VAL A 182 5.44 0.25 -8.83
N LEU A 183 5.49 0.46 -7.52
CA LEU A 183 6.61 0.09 -6.65
C LEU A 183 6.16 -1.01 -5.70
N MET A 184 6.90 -2.10 -5.68
CA MET A 184 6.55 -3.30 -4.92
C MET A 184 7.64 -3.60 -3.90
N GLY A 185 7.37 -3.39 -2.61
CA GLY A 185 8.28 -3.80 -1.54
C GLY A 185 8.18 -5.30 -1.29
N THR A 186 9.30 -5.96 -1.05
CA THR A 186 9.32 -7.39 -0.71
C THR A 186 8.65 -7.64 0.63
N ALA A 187 7.64 -8.51 0.66
CA ALA A 187 7.04 -9.07 1.86
C ALA A 187 7.46 -10.53 2.04
N LEU A 188 7.75 -10.95 3.27
CA LEU A 188 8.15 -12.34 3.58
C LEU A 188 6.95 -13.25 3.76
N SER A 189 5.81 -12.70 4.17
CA SER A 189 4.56 -13.45 4.38
C SER A 189 3.35 -12.60 3.99
N PRO A 190 2.14 -13.19 3.93
CA PRO A 190 0.89 -12.42 3.77
C PRO A 190 0.56 -11.52 4.97
N GLU A 191 1.14 -11.77 6.14
CA GLU A 191 0.95 -10.99 7.36
C GLU A 191 1.52 -9.57 7.22
N PRO A 192 1.08 -8.59 8.04
CA PRO A 192 1.60 -7.24 8.02
C PRO A 192 3.13 -7.20 8.10
N ASP A 193 3.77 -6.57 7.11
CA ASP A 193 5.21 -6.51 6.95
C ASP A 193 5.71 -5.05 6.94
N PRO A 194 5.96 -4.45 8.11
CA PRO A 194 6.42 -3.06 8.18
C PRO A 194 7.83 -2.84 7.62
N GLU A 195 8.69 -3.88 7.54
CA GLU A 195 9.98 -3.76 6.84
C GLU A 195 9.80 -3.56 5.33
N GLY A 196 8.89 -4.32 4.72
CA GLY A 196 8.49 -4.09 3.33
C GLY A 196 7.91 -2.70 3.13
N GLY A 197 7.07 -2.25 4.08
CA GLY A 197 6.54 -0.89 4.10
C GLY A 197 7.62 0.18 4.17
N LYS A 198 8.62 0.03 5.06
CA LYS A 198 9.76 0.94 5.19
C LYS A 198 10.52 1.09 3.86
N LEU A 199 10.83 -0.01 3.18
CA LEU A 199 11.50 0.05 1.88
C LEU A 199 10.73 0.88 0.85
N VAL A 200 9.41 0.79 0.86
CA VAL A 200 8.55 1.60 -0.03
C VAL A 200 8.59 3.07 0.37
N VAL A 201 8.54 3.40 1.67
CA VAL A 201 8.68 4.79 2.16
C VAL A 201 10.01 5.39 1.71
N GLU A 202 11.13 4.65 1.87
CA GLU A 202 12.45 5.07 1.42
C GLU A 202 12.50 5.29 -0.10
N ALA A 203 11.89 4.40 -0.89
CA ALA A 203 11.80 4.53 -2.33
C ALA A 203 11.00 5.77 -2.77
N LEU A 204 9.84 6.01 -2.14
CA LEU A 204 9.03 7.19 -2.40
C LEU A 204 9.75 8.48 -2.00
N SER A 205 10.41 8.49 -0.83
CA SER A 205 11.22 9.63 -0.37
C SER A 205 12.35 9.96 -1.34
N LYS A 206 13.02 8.92 -1.90
CA LYS A 206 14.05 9.09 -2.93
C LYS A 206 13.50 9.69 -4.23
N ILE A 207 12.32 9.25 -4.68
CA ILE A 207 11.69 9.71 -5.93
C ILE A 207 11.15 11.13 -5.79
N PHE A 208 10.45 11.42 -4.71
CA PHE A 208 9.68 12.66 -4.54
C PHE A 208 10.36 13.68 -3.63
N ARG A 209 11.52 13.35 -3.06
CA ARG A 209 12.39 14.22 -2.25
C ARG A 209 11.73 14.81 -1.01
N PHE A 210 10.68 14.17 -0.49
CA PHE A 210 10.16 14.51 0.83
C PHE A 210 10.94 13.74 1.92
N LYS A 211 11.00 14.32 3.12
CA LYS A 211 11.70 13.73 4.26
C LYS A 211 10.67 13.15 5.24
N VAL A 212 10.84 11.88 5.58
CA VAL A 212 10.05 11.19 6.60
C VAL A 212 11.01 10.66 7.66
N ASP A 213 10.73 10.91 8.92
CA ASP A 213 11.45 10.26 10.01
C ASP A 213 10.99 8.80 10.10
N LEU A 214 11.92 7.87 10.06
CA LEU A 214 11.66 6.43 10.10
C LEU A 214 11.83 5.82 11.49
N SER A 215 12.22 6.61 12.48
CA SER A 215 12.55 6.12 13.83
C SER A 215 11.39 5.39 14.50
N ASN A 216 10.17 5.87 14.34
CA ASN A 216 8.98 5.22 14.87
C ASN A 216 8.71 3.88 14.19
N LEU A 217 8.89 3.81 12.87
CA LEU A 217 8.71 2.57 12.11
C LEU A 217 9.79 1.54 12.45
N ASP A 218 11.03 1.97 12.65
CA ASP A 218 12.13 1.12 13.12
C ASP A 218 11.84 0.54 14.49
N GLY A 219 11.31 1.33 15.42
CA GLY A 219 10.88 0.85 16.73
C GLY A 219 9.80 -0.24 16.65
N ILE A 220 8.81 -0.06 15.79
CA ILE A 220 7.77 -1.08 15.53
C ILE A 220 8.37 -2.36 14.98
N ILE A 221 9.29 -2.25 14.01
CA ILE A 221 9.96 -3.39 13.39
C ILE A 221 10.78 -4.17 14.43
N GLU A 222 11.54 -3.49 15.27
CA GLU A 222 12.34 -4.12 16.31
C GLU A 222 11.48 -4.83 17.36
N GLU A 223 10.37 -4.22 17.78
CA GLU A 223 9.44 -4.84 18.72
C GLU A 223 8.80 -6.09 18.13
N LEU A 224 8.36 -6.06 16.86
CA LEU A 224 7.79 -7.24 16.20
C LEU A 224 8.82 -8.37 16.09
N LYS A 225 10.05 -8.07 15.71
CA LYS A 225 11.14 -9.07 15.66
C LYS A 225 11.41 -9.69 17.04
N ARG A 226 11.38 -8.90 18.09
CA ARG A 226 11.55 -9.39 19.46
C ARG A 226 10.44 -10.36 19.84
N ARG A 227 9.17 -9.98 19.55
CA ARG A 227 8.01 -10.84 19.83
C ARG A 227 8.05 -12.14 19.03
N GLN A 228 8.42 -12.09 17.75
CA GLN A 228 8.57 -13.29 16.91
C GLN A 228 9.61 -14.26 17.49
N LYS A 229 10.79 -13.75 17.87
CA LYS A 229 11.84 -14.59 18.51
C LYS A 229 11.38 -15.22 19.82
N GLU A 230 10.57 -14.51 20.61
CA GLU A 230 10.02 -15.03 21.87
C GLU A 230 9.01 -16.17 21.59
N VAL A 231 8.14 -15.97 20.62
CA VAL A 231 7.17 -17.01 20.19
C VAL A 231 7.90 -18.24 19.66
N GLU A 232 8.94 -18.09 18.86
CA GLU A 232 9.76 -19.19 18.36
C GLU A 232 10.41 -19.97 19.52
N ARG A 233 11.03 -19.28 20.47
CA ARG A 233 11.60 -19.93 21.68
C ARG A 233 10.58 -20.72 22.47
N ILE A 234 9.38 -20.16 22.66
CA ILE A 234 8.29 -20.85 23.36
C ILE A 234 7.90 -22.10 22.57
N ARG A 235 7.76 -21.98 21.25
CA ARG A 235 7.40 -23.11 20.37
C ARG A 235 8.45 -24.23 20.44
N GLU A 236 9.73 -23.90 20.30
CA GLU A 236 10.83 -24.86 20.43
C GLU A 236 10.82 -25.56 21.81
N SER A 237 10.58 -24.79 22.88
CA SER A 237 10.51 -25.36 24.24
C SER A 237 9.34 -26.33 24.42
N LEU A 238 8.20 -26.04 23.77
CA LEU A 238 7.02 -26.91 23.80
C LEU A 238 7.20 -28.17 22.94
N GLU A 239 7.92 -28.07 21.82
CA GLU A 239 8.26 -29.21 20.97
C GLU A 239 9.23 -30.15 21.69
N MET A 240 10.29 -29.65 22.32
CA MET A 240 11.21 -30.45 23.14
C MET A 240 10.49 -31.19 24.27
N ARG A 241 9.57 -30.52 25.00
CA ARG A 241 8.78 -31.16 26.05
C ARG A 241 7.83 -32.23 25.52
N LYS A 242 7.36 -32.12 24.27
CA LYS A 242 6.55 -33.17 23.63
C LYS A 242 7.37 -34.40 23.26
N GLU A 243 8.62 -34.20 22.82
CA GLU A 243 9.54 -35.30 22.51
C GLU A 243 9.95 -36.06 23.77
N GLU A 244 10.28 -35.36 24.87
CA GLU A 244 10.59 -35.96 26.15
C GLU A 244 9.41 -36.78 26.75
N ARG A 245 8.17 -36.47 26.41
CA ARG A 245 6.95 -37.18 26.88
C ARG A 245 6.52 -38.30 25.95
N ARG A 246 7.22 -38.62 24.88
CA ARG A 246 6.90 -39.79 24.08
C ARG A 246 7.24 -41.02 24.89
N PRO A 247 6.24 -41.92 25.25
CA PRO A 247 6.54 -43.14 25.93
C PRO A 247 7.44 -44.01 25.03
N GLY A 248 8.60 -44.38 25.52
CA GLY A 248 9.42 -45.39 24.84
C GLY A 248 8.62 -46.67 24.77
N TYR A 249 8.17 -47.04 23.59
CA TYR A 249 7.67 -48.40 23.37
C TYR A 249 8.91 -49.30 23.40
N TYR A 250 9.10 -49.98 24.53
CA TYR A 250 9.98 -51.13 24.55
C TYR A 250 9.24 -52.28 23.83
N VAL A 251 9.80 -52.74 22.72
CA VAL A 251 9.44 -54.01 22.07
C VAL A 251 10.19 -55.13 22.78
#